data_7f702d9d56219dae36385bbcf79bcb31
#
_entry.id   7f702d9d56219dae36385bbcf79bcb31
#
_cell.length_a   1.000
_cell.length_b   1.000
_cell.length_c   1.000
_cell.angle_alpha   90.00
_cell.angle_beta   90.00
_cell.angle_gamma   90.00
#
_symmetry.space_group_name_H-M   'P 1'
#
loop_
_entity.id
_entity.type
_entity.pdbx_description
1 polymer ?
#
loop_
_entity_poly.entity_id
_entity_poly.type
_entity_poly.pdbx_seq_one_letter_code
_entity_poly.pdbx_strand_id
1 'polypeptide(L)'
;MTTDEAKPTEDRWAWAKTAARVALFAFGLAAIVYVVNDAGPAHVWATLVGAGVFVPVIVLLEAAFMSMDVLSLRSLIGAPARDVPLAVWVRSGLMAYAIMVLFPGGRAAGEVVRATQLAPYTGGAKAAAYGTRLQAATMLGNTFISIPAAIACFWASDGEGALPWLVLGNGLVTAAIGGGILFMSRRSKVGGWVGQKFSALASHGASFDEALRDETPFGPALLFSSLGRAFQTVQYGILLLAVGGSLGVVSALISQGIHLVGAGAGDLVPNQAGITEGAYWMFAEALGLSADPAAAVGIALIARFCQYILAGVGLLVGALWRAPSREASSA
;
A
#
# COMPACT_ATOMS: atom_id res chain seq x y z
N MET A 1 -40.69 21.99 -25.86
CA MET A 1 -39.64 22.14 -24.83
C MET A 1 -38.66 20.99 -25.05
N THR A 2 -37.65 21.23 -25.88
CA THR A 2 -36.61 20.26 -26.20
C THR A 2 -35.58 20.31 -25.10
N THR A 3 -35.46 19.23 -24.34
CA THR A 3 -34.38 19.04 -23.35
C THR A 3 -33.06 18.88 -24.11
N ASP A 4 -32.25 19.91 -24.03
CA ASP A 4 -30.87 19.92 -24.52
C ASP A 4 -30.07 18.96 -23.63
N GLU A 5 -29.85 17.70 -24.07
CA GLU A 5 -28.96 16.74 -23.44
C GLU A 5 -27.53 17.28 -23.59
N ALA A 6 -26.99 17.81 -22.49
CA ALA A 6 -25.61 18.21 -22.40
C ALA A 6 -24.71 17.01 -22.72
N LYS A 7 -24.11 16.97 -23.91
CA LYS A 7 -23.07 16.00 -24.28
C LYS A 7 -21.98 15.97 -23.21
N PRO A 8 -21.58 14.78 -22.73
CA PRO A 8 -20.46 14.67 -21.80
C PRO A 8 -19.24 15.30 -22.45
N THR A 9 -18.61 16.26 -21.77
CA THR A 9 -17.34 16.85 -22.19
C THR A 9 -16.31 15.73 -22.21
N GLU A 10 -15.96 15.23 -23.39
CA GLU A 10 -14.86 14.29 -23.58
C GLU A 10 -13.62 14.87 -22.88
N ASP A 11 -13.05 14.11 -21.95
CA ASP A 11 -11.86 14.54 -21.19
C ASP A 11 -10.69 14.69 -22.19
N ARG A 12 -10.45 15.92 -22.67
CA ARG A 12 -9.40 16.27 -23.65
C ARG A 12 -8.02 15.75 -23.23
N TRP A 13 -7.86 15.36 -21.98
CA TRP A 13 -6.62 14.86 -21.41
C TRP A 13 -6.63 13.34 -21.17
N ALA A 14 -7.68 12.62 -21.55
CA ALA A 14 -7.78 11.17 -21.34
C ALA A 14 -6.61 10.41 -21.98
N TRP A 15 -6.25 10.80 -23.21
CA TRP A 15 -5.10 10.23 -23.91
C TRP A 15 -3.77 10.53 -23.20
N ALA A 16 -3.58 11.75 -22.70
CA ALA A 16 -2.35 12.15 -22.00
C ALA A 16 -2.21 11.40 -20.66
N LYS A 17 -3.30 11.20 -19.93
CA LYS A 17 -3.31 10.36 -18.73
C LYS A 17 -2.96 8.91 -19.04
N THR A 18 -3.49 8.35 -20.11
CA THR A 18 -3.17 6.99 -20.58
C THR A 18 -1.72 6.89 -21.02
N ALA A 19 -1.24 7.85 -21.82
CA ALA A 19 0.15 7.89 -22.26
C ALA A 19 1.14 8.01 -21.08
N ALA A 20 0.84 8.85 -20.09
CA ALA A 20 1.66 8.97 -18.88
C ALA A 20 1.71 7.65 -18.09
N ARG A 21 0.59 6.94 -17.95
CA ARG A 21 0.55 5.62 -17.28
C ARG A 21 1.38 4.57 -18.03
N VAL A 22 1.25 4.53 -19.37
CA VAL A 22 2.03 3.61 -20.21
C VAL A 22 3.52 3.95 -20.12
N ALA A 23 3.89 5.23 -20.16
CA ALA A 23 5.27 5.68 -20.05
C ALA A 23 5.87 5.32 -18.68
N LEU A 24 5.14 5.51 -17.57
CA LEU A 24 5.57 5.11 -16.22
C LEU A 24 5.74 3.60 -16.11
N PHE A 25 4.81 2.82 -16.68
CA PHE A 25 4.93 1.36 -16.72
C PHE A 25 6.14 0.90 -17.52
N ALA A 26 6.34 1.47 -18.72
CA ALA A 26 7.50 1.16 -19.57
C ALA A 26 8.82 1.55 -18.89
N PHE A 27 8.86 2.70 -18.20
CA PHE A 27 10.02 3.13 -17.40
C PHE A 27 10.31 2.14 -16.27
N GLY A 28 9.30 1.72 -15.49
CA GLY A 28 9.46 0.74 -14.42
C GLY A 28 9.98 -0.61 -14.94
N LEU A 29 9.43 -1.09 -16.07
CA LEU A 29 9.88 -2.33 -16.70
C LEU A 29 11.33 -2.20 -17.21
N ALA A 30 11.68 -1.07 -17.86
CA ALA A 30 13.03 -0.81 -18.32
C ALA A 30 14.03 -0.75 -17.15
N ALA A 31 13.64 -0.15 -16.02
CA ALA A 31 14.45 -0.11 -14.81
C ALA A 31 14.70 -1.52 -14.24
N ILE A 32 13.68 -2.40 -14.20
CA ILE A 32 13.86 -3.80 -13.79
C ILE A 32 14.84 -4.51 -14.73
N VAL A 33 14.62 -4.40 -16.05
CA VAL A 33 15.49 -5.04 -17.04
C VAL A 33 16.93 -4.55 -16.90
N TYR A 34 17.13 -3.25 -16.74
CA TYR A 34 18.45 -2.66 -16.51
C TYR A 34 19.12 -3.25 -15.27
N VAL A 35 18.44 -3.21 -14.10
CA VAL A 35 18.99 -3.69 -12.84
C VAL A 35 19.25 -5.19 -12.86
N VAL A 36 18.35 -6.00 -13.45
CA VAL A 36 18.55 -7.45 -13.58
C VAL A 36 19.70 -7.78 -14.53
N ASN A 37 19.87 -7.05 -15.63
CA ASN A 37 20.98 -7.26 -16.56
C ASN A 37 22.33 -6.88 -15.91
N ASP A 38 22.38 -5.78 -15.17
CA ASP A 38 23.58 -5.35 -14.44
C ASP A 38 23.96 -6.32 -13.33
N ALA A 39 22.97 -6.82 -12.58
CA ALA A 39 23.12 -7.81 -11.53
C ALA A 39 23.48 -9.22 -12.03
N GLY A 40 23.28 -9.50 -13.32
CA GLY A 40 23.44 -10.83 -13.94
C GLY A 40 22.18 -11.70 -13.79
N PRO A 41 21.43 -11.97 -14.89
CA PRO A 41 20.16 -12.69 -14.83
C PRO A 41 20.25 -14.09 -14.21
N ALA A 42 21.34 -14.80 -14.46
CA ALA A 42 21.57 -16.13 -13.88
C ALA A 42 21.76 -16.09 -12.37
N HIS A 43 22.44 -15.05 -11.86
CA HIS A 43 22.66 -14.84 -10.43
C HIS A 43 21.34 -14.46 -9.72
N VAL A 44 20.58 -13.55 -10.30
CA VAL A 44 19.24 -13.19 -9.80
C VAL A 44 18.33 -14.42 -9.75
N TRP A 45 18.35 -15.26 -10.80
CA TRP A 45 17.57 -16.50 -10.81
C TRP A 45 18.00 -17.47 -9.71
N ALA A 46 19.30 -17.68 -9.52
CA ALA A 46 19.81 -18.53 -8.45
C ALA A 46 19.41 -18.04 -7.06
N THR A 47 19.44 -16.72 -6.84
CA THR A 47 18.97 -16.08 -5.59
C THR A 47 17.47 -16.33 -5.35
N LEU A 48 16.63 -16.18 -6.37
CA LEU A 48 15.19 -16.45 -6.28
C LEU A 48 14.91 -17.92 -5.95
N VAL A 49 15.61 -18.85 -6.59
CA VAL A 49 15.47 -20.29 -6.33
C VAL A 49 15.95 -20.64 -4.92
N GLY A 50 17.10 -20.12 -4.50
CA GLY A 50 17.64 -20.32 -3.14
C GLY A 50 16.71 -19.79 -2.04
N ALA A 51 16.02 -18.69 -2.31
CA ALA A 51 15.06 -18.09 -1.39
C ALA A 51 13.72 -18.87 -1.31
N GLY A 52 13.49 -19.85 -2.16
CA GLY A 52 12.19 -20.56 -2.29
C GLY A 52 11.67 -21.14 -0.98
N VAL A 53 12.55 -21.59 -0.07
CA VAL A 53 12.20 -22.13 1.26
C VAL A 53 11.55 -21.06 2.16
N PHE A 54 11.85 -19.78 1.95
CA PHE A 54 11.31 -18.66 2.73
C PHE A 54 9.98 -18.13 2.17
N VAL A 55 9.62 -18.45 0.93
CA VAL A 55 8.41 -17.94 0.26
C VAL A 55 7.14 -18.16 1.10
N PRO A 56 6.86 -19.34 1.69
CA PRO A 56 5.65 -19.52 2.48
C PRO A 56 5.55 -18.57 3.68
N VAL A 57 6.65 -18.37 4.41
CA VAL A 57 6.65 -17.47 5.58
C VAL A 57 6.52 -16.00 5.16
N ILE A 58 7.13 -15.61 4.03
CA ILE A 58 7.02 -14.26 3.49
C ILE A 58 5.58 -13.97 3.06
N VAL A 59 4.92 -14.92 2.37
CA VAL A 59 3.50 -14.81 1.97
C VAL A 59 2.58 -14.73 3.21
N LEU A 60 2.86 -15.50 4.27
CA LEU A 60 2.11 -15.41 5.52
C LEU A 60 2.27 -14.05 6.20
N LEU A 61 3.46 -13.48 6.22
CA LEU A 61 3.71 -12.15 6.77
C LEU A 61 3.05 -11.05 5.94
N GLU A 62 3.04 -11.17 4.61
CA GLU A 62 2.29 -10.28 3.72
C GLU A 62 0.78 -10.37 3.97
N ALA A 63 0.25 -11.59 4.16
CA ALA A 63 -1.16 -11.79 4.52
C ALA A 63 -1.48 -11.24 5.92
N ALA A 64 -0.55 -11.35 6.88
CA ALA A 64 -0.69 -10.73 8.20
C ALA A 64 -0.72 -9.20 8.10
N PHE A 65 0.21 -8.59 7.33
CA PHE A 65 0.21 -7.15 7.04
C PHE A 65 -1.13 -6.70 6.45
N MET A 66 -1.61 -7.38 5.40
CA MET A 66 -2.91 -7.09 4.79
C MET A 66 -4.08 -7.25 5.78
N SER A 67 -4.03 -8.26 6.67
CA SER A 67 -5.05 -8.48 7.69
C SER A 67 -5.10 -7.33 8.71
N MET A 68 -3.95 -6.75 9.06
CA MET A 68 -3.89 -5.57 9.93
C MET A 68 -4.52 -4.35 9.27
N ASP A 69 -4.35 -4.18 7.96
CA ASP A 69 -5.01 -3.12 7.20
C ASP A 69 -6.55 -3.27 7.22
N VAL A 70 -7.05 -4.50 7.05
CA VAL A 70 -8.49 -4.81 7.19
C VAL A 70 -9.01 -4.54 8.61
N LEU A 71 -8.26 -4.95 9.64
CA LEU A 71 -8.63 -4.69 11.04
C LEU A 71 -8.61 -3.19 11.38
N SER A 72 -7.66 -2.45 10.82
CA SER A 72 -7.60 -1.00 10.92
C SER A 72 -8.88 -0.35 10.37
N LEU A 73 -9.30 -0.74 9.15
CA LEU A 73 -10.53 -0.24 8.57
C LEU A 73 -11.77 -0.64 9.38
N ARG A 74 -11.82 -1.89 9.82
CA ARG A 74 -12.94 -2.39 10.65
C ARG A 74 -13.08 -1.59 11.94
N SER A 75 -11.96 -1.20 12.57
CA SER A 75 -11.98 -0.39 13.78
C SER A 75 -12.49 1.05 13.53
N LEU A 76 -12.22 1.62 12.34
CA LEU A 76 -12.71 2.94 11.93
C LEU A 76 -14.21 2.97 11.65
N ILE A 77 -14.77 1.88 11.11
CA ILE A 77 -16.21 1.75 10.86
C ILE A 77 -16.97 1.58 12.19
N GLY A 78 -16.35 0.98 13.20
CA GLY A 78 -16.91 0.86 14.54
C GLY A 78 -18.09 -0.12 14.62
N ALA A 79 -19.19 0.28 15.27
CA ALA A 79 -20.34 -0.60 15.51
C ALA A 79 -20.95 -1.21 14.23
N PRO A 80 -21.14 -0.47 13.12
CA PRO A 80 -21.67 -1.05 11.87
C PRO A 80 -20.80 -2.15 11.26
N ALA A 81 -19.53 -2.22 11.63
CA ALA A 81 -18.64 -3.28 11.15
C ALA A 81 -19.00 -4.68 11.66
N ARG A 82 -19.84 -4.77 12.71
CA ARG A 82 -20.32 -6.05 13.28
C ARG A 82 -21.34 -6.73 12.35
N ASP A 83 -22.06 -5.94 11.57
CA ASP A 83 -23.09 -6.41 10.65
C ASP A 83 -22.49 -6.88 9.31
N VAL A 84 -21.21 -6.62 9.09
CA VAL A 84 -20.48 -7.06 7.88
C VAL A 84 -19.96 -8.47 8.09
N PRO A 85 -20.38 -9.47 7.29
CA PRO A 85 -19.89 -10.84 7.39
C PRO A 85 -18.38 -10.93 7.22
N LEU A 86 -17.73 -11.85 7.94
CA LEU A 86 -16.28 -12.07 7.84
C LEU A 86 -15.84 -12.37 6.38
N ALA A 87 -16.67 -13.11 5.65
CA ALA A 87 -16.43 -13.42 4.24
C ALA A 87 -16.30 -12.15 3.37
N VAL A 88 -17.08 -11.10 3.66
CA VAL A 88 -17.00 -9.81 2.95
C VAL A 88 -15.71 -9.09 3.31
N TRP A 89 -15.28 -9.12 4.57
CA TRP A 89 -13.99 -8.54 5.00
C TRP A 89 -12.82 -9.19 4.31
N VAL A 90 -12.74 -10.53 4.32
CA VAL A 90 -11.67 -11.28 3.69
C VAL A 90 -11.65 -11.02 2.18
N ARG A 91 -12.82 -11.11 1.53
CA ARG A 91 -12.94 -10.89 0.09
C ARG A 91 -12.54 -9.46 -0.30
N SER A 92 -13.06 -8.45 0.41
CA SER A 92 -12.77 -7.05 0.12
C SER A 92 -11.29 -6.71 0.32
N GLY A 93 -10.66 -7.26 1.36
CA GLY A 93 -9.23 -7.12 1.62
C GLY A 93 -8.37 -7.73 0.50
N LEU A 94 -8.61 -8.99 0.18
CA LEU A 94 -7.86 -9.71 -0.86
C LEU A 94 -8.03 -9.10 -2.25
N MET A 95 -9.25 -8.71 -2.63
CA MET A 95 -9.49 -8.08 -3.93
C MET A 95 -8.87 -6.69 -4.02
N ALA A 96 -9.02 -5.87 -2.96
CA ALA A 96 -8.39 -4.56 -2.92
C ALA A 96 -6.87 -4.67 -3.01
N TYR A 97 -6.27 -5.63 -2.28
CA TYR A 97 -4.84 -5.91 -2.36
C TYR A 97 -4.41 -6.34 -3.77
N ALA A 98 -5.15 -7.26 -4.42
CA ALA A 98 -4.83 -7.69 -5.77
C ALA A 98 -4.84 -6.52 -6.77
N ILE A 99 -5.84 -5.65 -6.69
CA ILE A 99 -5.92 -4.45 -7.53
C ILE A 99 -4.79 -3.47 -7.21
N MET A 100 -4.46 -3.29 -5.93
CA MET A 100 -3.37 -2.42 -5.50
C MET A 100 -2.02 -2.86 -6.06
N VAL A 101 -1.76 -4.17 -6.10
CA VAL A 101 -0.48 -4.73 -6.57
C VAL A 101 -0.40 -4.77 -8.10
N LEU A 102 -1.50 -5.08 -8.80
CA LEU A 102 -1.46 -5.39 -10.23
C LEU A 102 -1.73 -4.18 -11.15
N PHE A 103 -2.34 -3.11 -10.64
CA PHE A 103 -2.78 -2.00 -11.48
C PHE A 103 -2.00 -0.70 -11.22
N PRO A 104 -1.78 0.12 -12.27
CA PRO A 104 -1.24 1.47 -12.11
C PRO A 104 -2.17 2.33 -11.25
N GLY A 105 -1.62 3.05 -10.27
CA GLY A 105 -2.43 3.79 -9.31
C GLY A 105 -3.28 2.86 -8.41
N GLY A 106 -2.83 1.62 -8.26
CA GLY A 106 -3.54 0.51 -7.65
C GLY A 106 -4.02 0.79 -6.23
N ARG A 107 -3.30 1.62 -5.46
CA ARG A 107 -3.75 2.00 -4.10
C ARG A 107 -5.13 2.65 -4.13
N ALA A 108 -5.32 3.66 -4.98
CA ALA A 108 -6.62 4.32 -5.11
C ALA A 108 -7.69 3.38 -5.69
N ALA A 109 -7.33 2.58 -6.70
CA ALA A 109 -8.23 1.61 -7.31
C ALA A 109 -8.64 0.50 -6.31
N GLY A 110 -7.71 0.01 -5.50
CA GLY A 110 -7.99 -0.96 -4.42
C GLY A 110 -8.97 -0.42 -3.39
N GLU A 111 -8.82 0.85 -2.97
CA GLU A 111 -9.76 1.47 -2.05
C GLU A 111 -11.16 1.65 -2.66
N VAL A 112 -11.27 1.95 -3.96
CA VAL A 112 -12.56 1.98 -4.67
C VAL A 112 -13.22 0.60 -4.67
N VAL A 113 -12.45 -0.47 -4.96
CA VAL A 113 -12.97 -1.84 -4.91
C VAL A 113 -13.44 -2.21 -3.51
N ARG A 114 -12.66 -1.88 -2.47
CA ARG A 114 -13.02 -2.09 -1.07
C ARG A 114 -14.29 -1.34 -0.69
N ALA A 115 -14.37 -0.05 -1.00
CA ALA A 115 -15.53 0.78 -0.74
C ALA A 115 -16.80 0.25 -1.44
N THR A 116 -16.68 -0.21 -2.69
CA THR A 116 -17.79 -0.80 -3.45
C THR A 116 -18.35 -2.06 -2.77
N GLN A 117 -17.46 -2.93 -2.24
CA GLN A 117 -17.89 -4.16 -1.56
C GLN A 117 -18.50 -3.90 -0.17
N LEU A 118 -18.07 -2.84 0.52
CA LEU A 118 -18.59 -2.45 1.82
C LEU A 118 -19.83 -1.56 1.71
N ALA A 119 -20.07 -0.93 0.55
CA ALA A 119 -21.17 0.00 0.32
C ALA A 119 -22.58 -0.56 0.69
N PRO A 120 -22.92 -1.85 0.45
CA PRO A 120 -24.21 -2.42 0.87
C PRO A 120 -24.45 -2.40 2.39
N TYR A 121 -23.36 -2.36 3.18
CA TYR A 121 -23.41 -2.41 4.64
C TYR A 121 -23.26 -1.03 5.30
N THR A 122 -22.45 -0.15 4.72
CA THR A 122 -22.11 1.15 5.32
C THR A 122 -22.62 2.35 4.52
N GLY A 123 -23.04 2.14 3.27
CA GLY A 123 -23.25 3.21 2.30
C GLY A 123 -21.95 3.62 1.60
N GLY A 124 -22.04 3.91 0.30
CA GLY A 124 -20.85 4.16 -0.55
C GLY A 124 -20.03 5.37 -0.11
N ALA A 125 -20.68 6.50 0.22
CA ALA A 125 -20.02 7.71 0.68
C ALA A 125 -19.27 7.49 2.03
N LYS A 126 -19.91 6.79 2.97
CA LYS A 126 -19.30 6.44 4.25
C LYS A 126 -18.12 5.47 4.06
N ALA A 127 -18.27 4.45 3.20
CA ALA A 127 -17.16 3.54 2.88
C ALA A 127 -15.93 4.28 2.34
N ALA A 128 -16.12 5.24 1.45
CA ALA A 128 -15.04 6.08 0.91
C ALA A 128 -14.39 6.99 1.98
N ALA A 129 -15.21 7.55 2.89
CA ALA A 129 -14.70 8.35 4.01
C ALA A 129 -13.83 7.53 4.97
N TYR A 130 -14.27 6.32 5.32
CA TYR A 130 -13.48 5.40 6.15
C TYR A 130 -12.19 4.96 5.45
N GLY A 131 -12.20 4.76 4.12
CA GLY A 131 -10.99 4.53 3.32
C GLY A 131 -10.01 5.71 3.42
N THR A 132 -10.50 6.95 3.39
CA THR A 132 -9.66 8.15 3.59
C THR A 132 -9.05 8.20 4.99
N ARG A 133 -9.82 7.87 6.03
CA ARG A 133 -9.29 7.76 7.41
C ARG A 133 -8.28 6.62 7.56
N LEU A 134 -8.50 5.49 6.89
CA LEU A 134 -7.55 4.38 6.83
C LEU A 134 -6.23 4.85 6.21
N GLN A 135 -6.29 5.62 5.12
CA GLN A 135 -5.07 6.16 4.50
C GLN A 135 -4.27 7.02 5.48
N ALA A 136 -4.95 7.83 6.30
CA ALA A 136 -4.29 8.58 7.37
C ALA A 136 -3.61 7.67 8.40
N ALA A 137 -4.28 6.58 8.83
CA ALA A 137 -3.72 5.60 9.76
C ALA A 137 -2.50 4.89 9.17
N THR A 138 -2.56 4.52 7.88
CA THR A 138 -1.45 3.88 7.16
C THR A 138 -0.25 4.81 7.03
N MET A 139 -0.45 6.10 6.70
CA MET A 139 0.62 7.09 6.60
C MET A 139 1.29 7.33 7.97
N LEU A 140 0.51 7.46 9.03
CA LEU A 140 1.05 7.59 10.38
C LEU A 140 1.74 6.30 10.87
N GLY A 141 1.23 5.12 10.50
CA GLY A 141 1.91 3.84 10.72
C GLY A 141 3.28 3.79 10.05
N ASN A 142 3.40 4.30 8.80
CA ASN A 142 4.70 4.46 8.14
C ASN A 142 5.62 5.41 8.91
N THR A 143 5.10 6.51 9.44
CA THR A 143 5.88 7.44 10.27
C THR A 143 6.46 6.72 11.48
N PHE A 144 5.63 5.96 12.20
CA PHE A 144 6.06 5.26 13.42
C PHE A 144 7.17 4.24 13.15
N ILE A 145 7.18 3.55 12.03
CA ILE A 145 8.26 2.61 11.69
C ILE A 145 9.46 3.32 11.07
N SER A 146 9.27 4.46 10.39
CA SER A 146 10.38 5.25 9.85
C SER A 146 11.31 5.80 10.94
N ILE A 147 10.79 6.10 12.13
CA ILE A 147 11.60 6.61 13.23
C ILE A 147 12.65 5.58 13.68
N PRO A 148 12.29 4.36 14.16
CA PRO A 148 13.27 3.37 14.53
C PRO A 148 14.14 2.91 13.35
N ALA A 149 13.62 2.89 12.12
CA ALA A 149 14.40 2.60 10.92
C ALA A 149 15.47 3.67 10.67
N ALA A 150 15.13 4.97 10.78
CA ALA A 150 16.11 6.05 10.66
C ALA A 150 17.18 5.96 11.77
N ILE A 151 16.79 5.71 13.02
CA ILE A 151 17.73 5.51 14.13
C ILE A 151 18.67 4.35 13.84
N ALA A 152 18.17 3.22 13.34
CA ALA A 152 18.98 2.06 12.94
C ALA A 152 19.96 2.42 11.82
N CYS A 153 19.52 3.18 10.82
CA CYS A 153 20.38 3.66 9.74
C CYS A 153 21.48 4.62 10.27
N PHE A 154 21.12 5.59 11.13
CA PHE A 154 22.10 6.51 11.74
C PHE A 154 23.14 5.77 12.56
N TRP A 155 22.71 4.79 13.34
CA TRP A 155 23.63 3.99 14.15
C TRP A 155 24.56 3.10 13.31
N ALA A 156 24.04 2.48 12.27
CA ALA A 156 24.85 1.59 11.42
C ALA A 156 25.82 2.32 10.48
N SER A 157 25.59 3.61 10.20
CA SER A 157 26.41 4.43 9.32
C SER A 157 27.23 5.51 10.06
N ASP A 158 27.26 5.49 11.40
CA ASP A 158 27.82 6.56 12.22
C ASP A 158 27.33 7.97 11.84
N GLY A 159 26.12 8.04 11.31
CA GLY A 159 25.48 9.26 10.85
C GLY A 159 25.84 9.70 9.43
N GLU A 160 26.63 8.93 8.73
CA GLU A 160 27.08 9.23 7.38
C GLU A 160 26.10 8.73 6.29
N GLY A 161 26.22 9.29 5.09
CA GLY A 161 25.43 8.87 3.93
C GLY A 161 24.02 9.45 3.85
N ALA A 162 23.33 9.14 2.75
CA ALA A 162 22.01 9.69 2.44
C ALA A 162 20.85 8.89 3.05
N LEU A 163 21.03 7.58 3.29
CA LEU A 163 19.94 6.68 3.68
C LEU A 163 19.24 7.11 4.98
N PRO A 164 19.94 7.45 6.10
CA PRO A 164 19.28 7.87 7.32
C PRO A 164 18.34 9.06 7.11
N TRP A 165 18.81 10.05 6.33
CA TRP A 165 18.07 11.27 6.03
C TRP A 165 16.88 11.02 5.09
N LEU A 166 17.01 10.12 4.12
CA LEU A 166 15.91 9.74 3.24
C LEU A 166 14.80 9.00 4.00
N VAL A 167 15.17 8.09 4.93
CA VAL A 167 14.21 7.39 5.79
C VAL A 167 13.50 8.36 6.73
N LEU A 168 14.24 9.28 7.35
CA LEU A 168 13.67 10.33 8.19
C LEU A 168 12.76 11.26 7.38
N GLY A 169 13.18 11.68 6.20
CA GLY A 169 12.40 12.50 5.29
C GLY A 169 11.10 11.82 4.88
N ASN A 170 11.15 10.52 4.54
CA ASN A 170 9.95 9.73 4.28
C ASN A 170 9.00 9.71 5.49
N GLY A 171 9.54 9.54 6.70
CA GLY A 171 8.75 9.60 7.93
C GLY A 171 8.07 10.96 8.13
N LEU A 172 8.76 12.06 7.89
CA LEU A 172 8.21 13.42 7.99
C LEU A 172 7.12 13.68 6.94
N VAL A 173 7.34 13.25 5.69
CA VAL A 173 6.36 13.38 4.60
C VAL A 173 5.10 12.59 4.92
N THR A 174 5.23 11.34 5.35
CA THR A 174 4.08 10.51 5.71
C THR A 174 3.35 11.04 6.95
N ALA A 175 4.07 11.60 7.93
CA ALA A 175 3.48 12.33 9.07
C ALA A 175 2.66 13.54 8.62
N ALA A 176 3.21 14.35 7.73
CA ALA A 176 2.55 15.54 7.20
C ALA A 176 1.29 15.16 6.40
N ILE A 177 1.35 14.13 5.55
CA ILE A 177 0.19 13.63 4.78
C ILE A 177 -0.87 13.07 5.73
N GLY A 178 -0.51 12.13 6.61
CA GLY A 178 -1.45 11.50 7.54
C GLY A 178 -2.08 12.49 8.51
N GLY A 179 -1.27 13.36 9.11
CA GLY A 179 -1.72 14.45 9.98
C GLY A 179 -2.58 15.47 9.23
N GLY A 180 -2.20 15.82 8.01
CA GLY A 180 -2.97 16.71 7.12
C GLY A 180 -4.35 16.14 6.80
N ILE A 181 -4.46 14.86 6.45
CA ILE A 181 -5.76 14.19 6.22
C ILE A 181 -6.63 14.28 7.49
N LEU A 182 -6.09 13.97 8.68
CA LEU A 182 -6.84 14.05 9.93
C LEU A 182 -7.25 15.48 10.27
N PHE A 183 -6.38 16.45 10.07
CA PHE A 183 -6.70 17.85 10.28
C PHE A 183 -7.81 18.33 9.36
N MET A 184 -7.70 18.01 8.07
CA MET A 184 -8.71 18.37 7.07
C MET A 184 -10.03 17.65 7.33
N SER A 185 -10.02 16.38 7.72
CA SER A 185 -11.24 15.63 8.02
C SER A 185 -12.07 16.25 9.16
N ARG A 186 -11.41 16.90 10.11
CA ARG A 186 -12.09 17.57 11.23
C ARG A 186 -12.60 18.97 10.91
N ARG A 187 -11.97 19.70 9.97
CA ARG A 187 -12.23 21.14 9.75
C ARG A 187 -12.89 21.45 8.41
N SER A 188 -12.67 20.67 7.36
CA SER A 188 -13.13 20.99 6.02
C SER A 188 -14.45 20.27 5.66
N LYS A 189 -15.24 20.92 4.80
CA LYS A 189 -16.41 20.34 4.13
C LYS A 189 -15.96 19.84 2.74
N VAL A 190 -15.02 18.87 2.73
CA VAL A 190 -14.43 18.36 1.48
C VAL A 190 -15.49 17.74 0.57
N GLY A 191 -16.39 16.92 1.14
CA GLY A 191 -17.50 16.31 0.40
C GLY A 191 -18.47 17.35 -0.16
N GLY A 192 -18.76 18.39 0.63
CA GLY A 192 -19.59 19.52 0.17
C GLY A 192 -18.93 20.27 -0.99
N TRP A 193 -17.63 20.54 -0.93
CA TRP A 193 -16.88 21.19 -2.01
C TRP A 193 -16.81 20.33 -3.28
N VAL A 194 -16.56 19.03 -3.14
CA VAL A 194 -16.55 18.08 -4.26
C VAL A 194 -17.95 17.96 -4.87
N GLY A 195 -19.01 17.91 -4.04
CA GLY A 195 -20.39 17.85 -4.50
C GLY A 195 -20.82 19.11 -5.26
N GLN A 196 -20.31 20.30 -4.90
CA GLN A 196 -20.55 21.52 -5.67
C GLN A 196 -19.90 21.49 -7.05
N LYS A 197 -18.74 20.86 -7.18
CA LYS A 197 -17.98 20.76 -8.43
C LYS A 197 -18.45 19.62 -9.34
N PHE A 198 -19.04 18.57 -8.76
CA PHE A 198 -19.53 17.39 -9.46
C PHE A 198 -20.96 17.07 -8.99
N SER A 199 -21.96 17.48 -9.78
CA SER A 199 -23.39 17.33 -9.43
C SER A 199 -23.81 15.88 -9.13
N ALA A 200 -23.18 14.89 -9.77
CA ALA A 200 -23.39 13.47 -9.50
C ALA A 200 -22.99 13.04 -8.07
N LEU A 201 -22.14 13.81 -7.39
CA LEU A 201 -21.67 13.53 -6.02
C LEU A 201 -22.31 14.46 -4.97
N ALA A 202 -23.15 15.42 -5.40
CA ALA A 202 -23.74 16.42 -4.50
C ALA A 202 -24.59 15.79 -3.37
N SER A 203 -25.35 14.75 -3.67
CA SER A 203 -26.18 14.02 -2.69
C SER A 203 -25.39 13.19 -1.68
N HIS A 204 -24.11 12.86 -1.99
CA HIS A 204 -23.25 12.00 -1.18
C HIS A 204 -22.23 12.78 -0.35
N GLY A 205 -22.00 14.07 -0.66
CA GLY A 205 -20.99 14.89 -0.02
C GLY A 205 -21.20 15.09 1.49
N ALA A 206 -22.46 15.30 1.89
CA ALA A 206 -22.82 15.46 3.31
C ALA A 206 -22.54 14.20 4.13
N SER A 207 -22.93 13.02 3.62
CA SER A 207 -22.69 11.73 4.28
C SER A 207 -21.20 11.38 4.34
N PHE A 208 -20.42 11.78 3.32
CA PHE A 208 -18.97 11.66 3.32
C PHE A 208 -18.31 12.53 4.41
N ASP A 209 -18.70 13.81 4.48
CA ASP A 209 -18.18 14.75 5.47
C ASP A 209 -18.59 14.34 6.91
N GLU A 210 -19.80 13.81 7.11
CA GLU A 210 -20.24 13.25 8.38
C GLU A 210 -19.37 12.08 8.82
N ALA A 211 -19.12 11.11 7.93
CA ALA A 211 -18.31 9.94 8.23
C ALA A 211 -16.82 10.29 8.42
N LEU A 212 -16.30 11.32 7.74
CA LEU A 212 -14.93 11.81 8.00
C LEU A 212 -14.77 12.38 9.41
N ARG A 213 -15.85 13.01 9.95
CA ARG A 213 -15.86 13.60 11.30
C ARG A 213 -16.31 12.63 12.38
N ASP A 214 -16.64 11.40 12.00
CA ASP A 214 -17.05 10.36 12.93
C ASP A 214 -16.09 10.29 14.13
N GLU A 215 -16.65 10.32 15.34
CA GLU A 215 -15.94 10.31 16.61
C GLU A 215 -15.38 8.92 16.96
N THR A 216 -15.57 7.92 16.10
CA THR A 216 -14.96 6.58 16.29
C THR A 216 -13.48 6.71 16.59
N PRO A 217 -12.98 6.13 17.70
CA PRO A 217 -11.60 6.27 18.13
C PRO A 217 -10.60 5.88 17.02
N PHE A 218 -9.69 6.78 16.73
CA PHE A 218 -8.66 6.58 15.70
C PHE A 218 -7.49 5.70 16.20
N GLY A 219 -7.28 5.64 17.52
CA GLY A 219 -6.16 4.92 18.13
C GLY A 219 -6.07 3.44 17.74
N PRO A 220 -7.16 2.65 17.79
CA PRO A 220 -7.13 1.25 17.36
C PRO A 220 -6.70 1.08 15.89
N ALA A 221 -7.17 1.94 14.99
CA ALA A 221 -6.78 1.89 13.59
C ALA A 221 -5.28 2.17 13.41
N LEU A 222 -4.76 3.15 14.10
CA LEU A 222 -3.34 3.48 14.10
C LEU A 222 -2.50 2.33 14.67
N LEU A 223 -2.98 1.68 15.75
CA LEU A 223 -2.31 0.52 16.33
C LEU A 223 -2.24 -0.63 15.31
N PHE A 224 -3.35 -1.01 14.67
CA PHE A 224 -3.34 -2.07 13.65
C PHE A 224 -2.46 -1.71 12.46
N SER A 225 -2.50 -0.48 11.96
CA SER A 225 -1.61 -0.03 10.88
C SER A 225 -0.14 -0.12 11.29
N SER A 226 0.21 0.25 12.53
CA SER A 226 1.58 0.16 13.05
C SER A 226 2.02 -1.31 13.24
N LEU A 227 1.13 -2.19 13.73
CA LEU A 227 1.39 -3.63 13.80
C LEU A 227 1.61 -4.25 12.42
N GLY A 228 0.84 -3.81 11.41
CA GLY A 228 1.07 -4.20 10.04
C GLY A 228 2.49 -3.87 9.58
N ARG A 229 2.98 -2.66 9.90
CA ARG A 229 4.37 -2.28 9.58
C ARG A 229 5.41 -3.09 10.37
N ALA A 230 5.10 -3.49 11.60
CA ALA A 230 5.97 -4.39 12.34
C ALA A 230 6.07 -5.77 11.67
N PHE A 231 4.97 -6.36 11.20
CA PHE A 231 4.99 -7.59 10.40
C PHE A 231 5.82 -7.42 9.12
N GLN A 232 5.66 -6.30 8.46
CA GLN A 232 6.45 -5.98 7.25
C GLN A 232 7.94 -5.82 7.58
N THR A 233 8.32 -5.25 8.72
CA THR A 233 9.71 -5.18 9.16
C THR A 233 10.32 -6.58 9.37
N VAL A 234 9.57 -7.48 10.02
CA VAL A 234 9.98 -8.89 10.16
C VAL A 234 10.13 -9.54 8.79
N GLN A 235 9.19 -9.31 7.89
CA GLN A 235 9.24 -9.81 6.51
C GLN A 235 10.50 -9.37 5.77
N TYR A 236 10.86 -8.09 5.85
CA TYR A 236 12.08 -7.57 5.21
C TYR A 236 13.38 -8.07 5.87
N GLY A 237 13.33 -8.37 7.17
CA GLY A 237 14.44 -9.08 7.85
C GLY A 237 14.61 -10.51 7.33
N ILE A 238 13.49 -11.24 7.13
CA ILE A 238 13.52 -12.60 6.55
C ILE A 238 13.94 -12.58 5.09
N LEU A 239 13.49 -11.58 4.32
CA LEU A 239 13.93 -11.38 2.93
C LEU A 239 15.44 -11.15 2.85
N LEU A 240 15.98 -10.33 3.76
CA LEU A 240 17.43 -10.12 3.86
C LEU A 240 18.18 -11.42 4.18
N LEU A 241 17.66 -12.23 5.13
CA LEU A 241 18.22 -13.54 5.43
C LEU A 241 18.17 -14.47 4.21
N ALA A 242 17.08 -14.46 3.46
CA ALA A 242 16.86 -15.32 2.30
C ALA A 242 17.86 -15.07 1.16
N VAL A 243 18.45 -13.86 1.10
CA VAL A 243 19.49 -13.50 0.12
C VAL A 243 20.91 -13.57 0.69
N GLY A 244 21.09 -14.18 1.87
CA GLY A 244 22.41 -14.39 2.49
C GLY A 244 22.86 -13.28 3.43
N GLY A 245 22.01 -12.29 3.71
CA GLY A 245 22.31 -11.25 4.70
C GLY A 245 22.09 -11.72 6.14
N SER A 246 22.45 -10.89 7.10
CA SER A 246 22.32 -11.19 8.54
C SER A 246 20.94 -10.84 9.07
N LEU A 247 20.28 -11.78 9.77
CA LEU A 247 19.03 -11.50 10.47
C LEU A 247 19.31 -10.82 11.81
N GLY A 248 18.78 -9.62 11.98
CA GLY A 248 18.84 -8.85 13.23
C GLY A 248 17.80 -7.75 13.23
N VAL A 249 17.46 -7.21 14.40
CA VAL A 249 16.49 -6.11 14.51
C VAL A 249 16.95 -4.88 13.73
N VAL A 250 18.22 -4.52 13.85
CA VAL A 250 18.81 -3.37 13.16
C VAL A 250 18.79 -3.56 11.66
N SER A 251 19.27 -4.70 11.16
CA SER A 251 19.30 -4.99 9.73
C SER A 251 17.88 -5.12 9.12
N ALA A 252 16.92 -5.66 9.87
CA ALA A 252 15.52 -5.67 9.46
C ALA A 252 14.93 -4.26 9.36
N LEU A 253 15.23 -3.36 10.30
CA LEU A 253 14.81 -1.97 10.27
C LEU A 253 15.46 -1.19 9.12
N ILE A 254 16.75 -1.43 8.84
CA ILE A 254 17.43 -0.84 7.69
C ILE A 254 16.79 -1.30 6.38
N SER A 255 16.58 -2.62 6.23
CA SER A 255 15.92 -3.19 5.05
C SER A 255 14.51 -2.62 4.85
N GLN A 256 13.71 -2.52 5.93
CA GLN A 256 12.42 -1.85 5.88
C GLN A 256 12.53 -0.36 5.52
N GLY A 257 13.54 0.34 6.03
CA GLY A 257 13.80 1.75 5.72
C GLY A 257 14.08 1.96 4.22
N ILE A 258 14.92 1.11 3.62
CA ILE A 258 15.20 1.11 2.18
C ILE A 258 13.90 0.88 1.38
N HIS A 259 13.09 -0.12 1.80
CA HIS A 259 11.79 -0.35 1.17
C HIS A 259 10.89 0.88 1.23
N LEU A 260 10.78 1.53 2.39
CA LEU A 260 9.91 2.71 2.55
C LEU A 260 10.36 3.89 1.67
N VAL A 261 11.67 4.10 1.52
CA VAL A 261 12.22 5.11 0.60
C VAL A 261 11.89 4.76 -0.85
N GLY A 262 12.16 3.52 -1.26
CA GLY A 262 11.83 3.04 -2.61
C GLY A 262 10.33 3.09 -2.90
N ALA A 263 9.49 2.68 -1.95
CA ALA A 263 8.05 2.73 -2.06
C ALA A 263 7.52 4.16 -2.18
N GLY A 264 7.99 5.07 -1.33
CA GLY A 264 7.59 6.48 -1.37
C GLY A 264 7.97 7.17 -2.69
N ALA A 265 9.16 6.91 -3.21
CA ALA A 265 9.61 7.40 -4.51
C ALA A 265 8.85 6.74 -5.68
N GLY A 266 8.42 5.50 -5.51
CA GLY A 266 7.77 4.69 -6.54
C GLY A 266 6.24 4.74 -6.58
N ASP A 267 5.57 5.50 -5.72
CA ASP A 267 4.09 5.49 -5.59
C ASP A 267 3.33 5.76 -6.91
N LEU A 268 3.95 6.43 -7.87
CA LEU A 268 3.38 6.68 -9.20
C LEU A 268 3.63 5.54 -10.21
N VAL A 269 4.59 4.65 -9.91
CA VAL A 269 4.95 3.52 -10.76
C VAL A 269 4.15 2.27 -10.34
N PRO A 270 3.60 1.50 -11.29
CA PRO A 270 2.86 0.27 -10.96
C PRO A 270 3.72 -0.66 -10.11
N ASN A 271 3.19 -1.02 -8.94
CA ASN A 271 3.89 -1.82 -7.92
C ASN A 271 5.34 -1.35 -7.63
N GLN A 272 5.63 -0.05 -7.82
CA GLN A 272 6.94 0.56 -7.55
C GLN A 272 8.11 -0.12 -8.30
N ALA A 273 7.79 -0.76 -9.44
CA ALA A 273 8.71 -1.58 -10.23
C ALA A 273 9.95 -0.77 -10.67
N GLY A 274 11.11 -1.33 -10.46
CA GLY A 274 12.41 -0.71 -10.77
C GLY A 274 12.89 0.29 -9.73
N ILE A 275 11.98 1.00 -9.05
CA ILE A 275 12.36 2.00 -8.04
C ILE A 275 12.81 1.34 -6.74
N THR A 276 12.05 0.35 -6.27
CA THR A 276 12.39 -0.40 -5.06
C THR A 276 13.65 -1.23 -5.26
N GLU A 277 13.79 -1.89 -6.41
CA GLU A 277 15.00 -2.63 -6.79
C GLU A 277 16.22 -1.72 -6.84
N GLY A 278 16.08 -0.54 -7.45
CA GLY A 278 17.12 0.47 -7.50
C GLY A 278 17.52 0.99 -6.12
N ALA A 279 16.56 1.16 -5.20
CA ALA A 279 16.84 1.54 -3.83
C ALA A 279 17.67 0.46 -3.11
N TYR A 280 17.30 -0.82 -3.23
CA TYR A 280 18.07 -1.91 -2.64
C TYR A 280 19.46 -2.04 -3.25
N TRP A 281 19.59 -1.88 -4.56
CA TRP A 281 20.89 -1.87 -5.23
C TRP A 281 21.77 -0.72 -4.74
N MET A 282 21.22 0.49 -4.64
CA MET A 282 21.95 1.70 -4.20
C MET A 282 22.43 1.60 -2.75
N PHE A 283 21.65 0.97 -1.88
CA PHE A 283 21.93 0.89 -0.44
C PHE A 283 22.34 -0.53 0.01
N ALA A 284 22.86 -1.36 -0.90
CA ALA A 284 23.31 -2.72 -0.60
C ALA A 284 24.36 -2.76 0.52
N GLU A 285 25.26 -1.76 0.57
CA GLU A 285 26.29 -1.61 1.59
C GLU A 285 25.69 -1.50 3.01
N ALA A 286 24.63 -0.73 3.18
CA ALA A 286 23.94 -0.58 4.48
C ALA A 286 23.35 -1.91 5.01
N LEU A 287 23.19 -2.90 4.14
CA LEU A 287 22.70 -4.24 4.46
C LEU A 287 23.84 -5.25 4.64
N GLY A 288 25.11 -4.81 4.48
CA GLY A 288 26.29 -5.71 4.48
C GLY A 288 26.42 -6.54 3.20
N LEU A 289 25.75 -6.13 2.12
CA LEU A 289 25.72 -6.80 0.81
C LEU A 289 26.56 -6.08 -0.25
N SER A 290 27.56 -5.28 0.15
CA SER A 290 28.41 -4.53 -0.77
C SER A 290 29.17 -5.40 -1.77
N ALA A 291 29.54 -6.62 -1.37
CA ALA A 291 30.20 -7.59 -2.24
C ALA A 291 29.23 -8.23 -3.27
N ASP A 292 27.94 -8.16 -3.03
CA ASP A 292 26.90 -8.72 -3.89
C ASP A 292 25.64 -7.82 -3.92
N PRO A 293 25.67 -6.68 -4.61
CA PRO A 293 24.51 -5.80 -4.75
C PRO A 293 23.33 -6.49 -5.44
N ALA A 294 23.58 -7.53 -6.23
CA ALA A 294 22.54 -8.33 -6.87
C ALA A 294 21.65 -9.07 -5.85
N ALA A 295 22.26 -9.56 -4.76
CA ALA A 295 21.52 -10.17 -3.66
C ALA A 295 20.56 -9.15 -3.02
N ALA A 296 20.98 -7.88 -2.85
CA ALA A 296 20.12 -6.84 -2.33
C ALA A 296 18.88 -6.59 -3.23
N VAL A 297 19.05 -6.59 -4.56
CA VAL A 297 17.94 -6.53 -5.53
C VAL A 297 16.99 -7.72 -5.36
N GLY A 298 17.52 -8.89 -5.05
CA GLY A 298 16.77 -10.11 -4.75
C GLY A 298 15.69 -9.89 -3.68
N ILE A 299 15.96 -9.05 -2.67
CA ILE A 299 14.98 -8.71 -1.61
C ILE A 299 13.69 -8.16 -2.23
N ALA A 300 13.80 -7.15 -3.09
CA ALA A 300 12.64 -6.54 -3.72
C ALA A 300 11.92 -7.49 -4.69
N LEU A 301 12.68 -8.28 -5.45
CA LEU A 301 12.12 -9.24 -6.41
C LEU A 301 11.37 -10.38 -5.73
N ILE A 302 11.92 -10.95 -4.64
CA ILE A 302 11.26 -12.01 -3.86
C ILE A 302 9.99 -11.45 -3.18
N ALA A 303 10.07 -10.25 -2.58
CA ALA A 303 8.91 -9.58 -2.01
C ALA A 303 7.79 -9.43 -3.04
N ARG A 304 8.11 -8.93 -4.23
CA ARG A 304 7.17 -8.75 -5.32
C ARG A 304 6.59 -10.07 -5.82
N PHE A 305 7.39 -11.11 -5.93
CA PHE A 305 6.91 -12.44 -6.29
C PHE A 305 5.87 -12.95 -5.28
N CYS A 306 6.15 -12.81 -3.97
CA CYS A 306 5.21 -13.17 -2.91
C CYS A 306 3.93 -12.32 -2.95
N GLN A 307 4.03 -11.02 -3.26
CA GLN A 307 2.89 -10.14 -3.47
C GLN A 307 2.01 -10.61 -4.65
N TYR A 308 2.62 -11.05 -5.74
CA TYR A 308 1.89 -11.60 -6.89
C TYR A 308 1.17 -12.91 -6.57
N ILE A 309 1.76 -13.78 -5.73
CA ILE A 309 1.08 -14.99 -5.24
C ILE A 309 -0.20 -14.59 -4.48
N LEU A 310 -0.09 -13.67 -3.53
CA LEU A 310 -1.24 -13.22 -2.73
C LEU A 310 -2.28 -12.48 -3.58
N ALA A 311 -1.83 -11.65 -4.53
CA ALA A 311 -2.71 -11.00 -5.49
C ALA A 311 -3.46 -12.00 -6.38
N GLY A 312 -2.80 -13.06 -6.83
CA GLY A 312 -3.43 -14.17 -7.55
C GLY A 312 -4.53 -14.85 -6.74
N VAL A 313 -4.27 -15.12 -5.45
CA VAL A 313 -5.30 -15.62 -4.51
C VAL A 313 -6.46 -14.62 -4.42
N GLY A 314 -6.19 -13.32 -4.34
CA GLY A 314 -7.22 -12.28 -4.29
C GLY A 314 -8.11 -12.25 -5.53
N LEU A 315 -7.53 -12.41 -6.73
CA LEU A 315 -8.29 -12.50 -7.98
C LEU A 315 -9.14 -13.78 -8.04
N LEU A 316 -8.61 -14.93 -7.63
CA LEU A 316 -9.34 -16.19 -7.56
C LEU A 316 -10.52 -16.09 -6.59
N VAL A 317 -10.31 -15.54 -5.41
CA VAL A 317 -11.38 -15.27 -4.43
C VAL A 317 -12.43 -14.33 -5.02
N GLY A 318 -12.01 -13.28 -5.72
CA GLY A 318 -12.90 -12.35 -6.41
C GLY A 318 -13.78 -13.01 -7.47
N ALA A 319 -13.20 -13.94 -8.24
CA ALA A 319 -13.87 -14.64 -9.34
C ALA A 319 -14.79 -15.77 -8.86
N LEU A 320 -14.35 -16.57 -7.90
CA LEU A 320 -15.01 -17.82 -7.51
C LEU A 320 -15.94 -17.64 -6.29
N TRP A 321 -15.62 -16.73 -5.38
CA TRP A 321 -16.38 -16.57 -4.13
C TRP A 321 -17.38 -15.43 -4.24
N ARG A 322 -18.65 -15.75 -4.39
CA ARG A 322 -19.75 -14.76 -4.31
C ARG A 322 -19.95 -14.37 -2.86
N ALA A 323 -19.79 -13.08 -2.54
CA ALA A 323 -20.13 -12.58 -1.21
C ALA A 323 -21.64 -12.76 -0.96
N PRO A 324 -22.08 -13.13 0.27
CA PRO A 324 -23.49 -13.15 0.62
C PRO A 324 -24.10 -11.77 0.39
N SER A 325 -25.26 -11.72 -0.29
CA SER A 325 -26.04 -10.51 -0.43
C SER A 325 -26.66 -10.15 0.94
N ARG A 326 -26.87 -8.85 1.20
CA ARG A 326 -27.48 -8.39 2.46
C ARG A 326 -28.87 -9.03 2.69
N GLU A 327 -29.59 -9.38 1.64
CA GLU A 327 -30.91 -10.03 1.70
C GLU A 327 -30.84 -11.46 2.29
N ALA A 328 -29.74 -12.20 2.04
CA ALA A 328 -29.54 -13.54 2.59
C ALA A 328 -29.10 -13.55 4.07
N SER A 329 -28.68 -12.40 4.62
CA SER A 329 -28.24 -12.24 6.01
C SER A 329 -29.39 -11.86 6.97
N SER A 330 -30.56 -11.51 6.43
CA SER A 330 -31.76 -11.10 7.21
C SER A 330 -32.82 -12.20 7.31
N ALA A 331 -32.59 -13.36 6.69
CA ALA A 331 -33.39 -14.57 6.81
C ALA A 331 -32.74 -15.58 7.79
#